data_d95b93def9223f84f79820d15fd8aced
#
_entry.id   d95b93def9223f84f79820d15fd8aced
#
_cell.length_a   1.000
_cell.length_b   1.000
_cell.length_c   1.000
_cell.angle_alpha   90.00
_cell.angle_beta   90.00
_cell.angle_gamma   90.00
#
_symmetry.space_group_name_H-M   'P 1'
#
loop_
_entity.id
_entity.type
_entity.pdbx_description
1 polymer ?
#
loop_
_entity_poly.entity_id
_entity_poly.type
_entity_poly.pdbx_seq_one_letter_code
_entity_poly.pdbx_strand_id
1 'polypeptide(L)'
;MKTFRELGICLMAIMFAFNWVSCSDDNNDDEPVVQEELTPVYALDLEVNKAFLDFADIIVDYIGEDGNLAQDKMVSTKFSKKITPKALPAKIKVAVSYQLKEGIDASAVYDIQLDMEHSIKALNSKNEIVFSNTKPFNLSESKIKGTDLPLWCEIHNELLKGQTYTISVARKSDGGLIFN
;
A
#
# COMPACT_ATOMS: atom_id res chain seq x y z
N MET A 1 -16.75 38.82 -4.67
CA MET A 1 -17.47 38.34 -3.48
C MET A 1 -18.11 37.01 -3.80
N LYS A 2 -17.52 35.89 -3.35
CA LYS A 2 -18.17 34.63 -2.97
C LYS A 2 -17.12 33.72 -2.36
N THR A 3 -17.34 33.38 -1.17
CA THR A 3 -16.60 32.68 -0.14
C THR A 3 -16.14 31.29 -0.55
N PHE A 4 -14.84 31.01 -0.41
CA PHE A 4 -14.26 29.67 -0.34
C PHE A 4 -14.72 28.99 0.96
N ARG A 5 -15.48 27.92 0.83
CA ARG A 5 -15.84 27.04 1.95
C ARG A 5 -14.70 26.06 2.17
N GLU A 6 -14.16 26.15 3.36
CA GLU A 6 -13.15 25.23 3.88
C GLU A 6 -13.67 23.80 3.86
N LEU A 7 -12.94 22.92 3.16
CA LEU A 7 -13.14 21.47 3.24
C LEU A 7 -12.36 20.98 4.45
N GLY A 8 -13.07 20.82 5.57
CA GLY A 8 -12.52 20.26 6.79
C GLY A 8 -12.10 18.81 6.57
N ILE A 9 -10.83 18.55 6.81
CA ILE A 9 -10.27 17.20 6.91
C ILE A 9 -10.77 16.61 8.22
N CYS A 10 -11.80 15.77 8.18
CA CYS A 10 -12.20 14.94 9.31
C CYS A 10 -11.16 13.84 9.53
N LEU A 11 -10.26 14.08 10.45
CA LEU A 11 -9.40 13.05 11.03
C LEU A 11 -10.26 12.21 11.99
N MET A 12 -10.88 11.14 11.50
CA MET A 12 -11.55 10.18 12.36
C MET A 12 -10.51 9.24 12.99
N ALA A 13 -10.06 9.61 14.18
CA ALA A 13 -9.45 8.66 15.09
C ALA A 13 -10.56 7.74 15.64
N ILE A 14 -10.74 6.58 15.03
CA ILE A 14 -11.66 5.57 15.54
C ILE A 14 -10.96 4.85 16.70
N MET A 15 -11.18 5.36 17.91
CA MET A 15 -10.89 4.60 19.13
C MET A 15 -12.04 3.60 19.33
N PHE A 16 -11.85 2.36 18.93
CA PHE A 16 -12.71 1.27 19.40
C PHE A 16 -12.26 0.87 20.80
N ALA A 17 -12.89 1.49 21.81
CA ALA A 17 -12.89 0.97 23.16
C ALA A 17 -13.93 -0.15 23.22
N PHE A 18 -13.49 -1.39 23.13
CA PHE A 18 -14.35 -2.53 23.50
C PHE A 18 -14.45 -2.59 25.02
N ASN A 19 -15.52 -2.00 25.56
CA ASN A 19 -15.93 -2.29 26.94
C ASN A 19 -16.59 -3.69 26.96
N TRP A 20 -15.87 -4.68 27.42
CA TRP A 20 -16.46 -5.93 27.86
C TRP A 20 -17.06 -5.70 29.24
N VAL A 21 -18.38 -5.64 29.32
CA VAL A 21 -19.08 -5.70 30.58
C VAL A 21 -19.01 -7.17 31.06
N SER A 22 -18.14 -7.40 32.03
CA SER A 22 -18.12 -8.67 32.78
C SER A 22 -19.23 -8.64 33.81
N CYS A 23 -20.25 -9.46 33.64
CA CYS A 23 -21.10 -9.87 34.76
C CYS A 23 -20.31 -10.85 35.63
N SER A 24 -20.20 -10.50 36.89
CA SER A 24 -19.59 -11.31 37.94
C SER A 24 -20.40 -12.59 38.17
N ASP A 25 -19.71 -13.73 38.16
CA ASP A 25 -19.99 -14.84 39.06
C ASP A 25 -18.65 -15.43 39.52
N ASP A 26 -18.51 -15.53 40.85
CA ASP A 26 -17.33 -16.01 41.55
C ASP A 26 -17.01 -17.46 41.18
N ASN A 27 -15.93 -17.67 40.44
CA ASN A 27 -15.03 -18.82 40.58
C ASN A 27 -13.66 -18.42 40.01
N ASN A 28 -12.70 -18.31 40.94
CA ASN A 28 -11.29 -18.11 40.66
C ASN A 28 -10.73 -19.28 39.84
N ASP A 29 -10.63 -19.09 38.53
CA ASP A 29 -9.59 -19.68 37.68
C ASP A 29 -9.16 -18.56 36.75
N ASP A 30 -8.19 -17.74 37.20
CA ASP A 30 -7.44 -16.83 36.35
C ASP A 30 -6.63 -17.68 35.33
N GLU A 31 -7.29 -18.20 34.30
CA GLU A 31 -6.58 -18.61 33.11
C GLU A 31 -5.92 -17.36 32.54
N PRO A 32 -4.58 -17.36 32.35
CA PRO A 32 -3.93 -16.24 31.74
C PRO A 32 -4.53 -16.02 30.36
N VAL A 33 -5.19 -14.88 30.15
CA VAL A 33 -5.66 -14.45 28.83
C VAL A 33 -4.43 -14.48 27.93
N VAL A 34 -4.28 -15.54 27.15
CA VAL A 34 -3.21 -15.65 26.15
C VAL A 34 -3.51 -14.60 25.10
N GLN A 35 -2.82 -13.47 25.25
CA GLN A 35 -2.95 -12.38 24.31
C GLN A 35 -2.43 -12.86 22.94
N GLU A 36 -3.31 -12.88 21.97
CA GLU A 36 -3.00 -13.39 20.64
C GLU A 36 -2.05 -12.44 19.91
N GLU A 37 -0.89 -12.95 19.51
CA GLU A 37 0.12 -12.19 18.81
C GLU A 37 -0.26 -11.98 17.35
N LEU A 38 -0.53 -10.72 16.96
CA LEU A 38 -0.91 -10.36 15.60
C LEU A 38 0.33 -10.20 14.69
N THR A 39 0.20 -10.66 13.46
CA THR A 39 1.22 -10.52 12.42
C THR A 39 0.80 -9.46 11.40
N PRO A 40 1.59 -8.38 11.21
CA PRO A 40 1.31 -7.40 10.19
C PRO A 40 1.76 -7.92 8.81
N VAL A 41 0.91 -7.75 7.82
CA VAL A 41 1.18 -8.12 6.42
C VAL A 41 0.80 -6.96 5.53
N TYR A 42 1.77 -6.47 4.76
CA TYR A 42 1.52 -5.54 3.68
C TYR A 42 1.46 -6.29 2.35
N ALA A 43 0.60 -5.84 1.42
CA ALA A 43 0.63 -6.29 0.04
C ALA A 43 0.47 -5.09 -0.92
N LEU A 44 1.18 -5.16 -2.04
CA LEU A 44 0.99 -4.36 -3.25
C LEU A 44 0.52 -5.30 -4.35
N ASP A 45 -0.60 -4.98 -4.96
CA ASP A 45 -1.05 -5.56 -6.22
C ASP A 45 -1.04 -4.47 -7.29
N LEU A 46 -0.42 -4.76 -8.43
CA LEU A 46 -0.24 -3.83 -9.54
C LEU A 46 -0.57 -4.53 -10.85
N GLU A 47 -1.47 -3.93 -11.62
CA GLU A 47 -1.83 -4.38 -12.95
C GLU A 47 -1.71 -3.24 -13.95
N VAL A 48 -1.11 -3.53 -15.11
CA VAL A 48 -0.98 -2.58 -16.22
C VAL A 48 -1.38 -3.26 -17.52
N ASN A 49 -1.79 -2.46 -18.49
CA ASN A 49 -1.97 -3.00 -19.83
C ASN A 49 -0.62 -3.20 -20.54
N LYS A 50 -0.63 -4.01 -21.62
CA LYS A 50 0.59 -4.32 -22.37
C LYS A 50 1.24 -3.07 -22.96
N ALA A 51 0.43 -2.14 -23.46
CA ALA A 51 0.92 -0.90 -24.07
C ALA A 51 1.80 -0.10 -23.12
N PHE A 52 1.51 -0.11 -21.81
CA PHE A 52 2.35 0.54 -20.81
C PHE A 52 3.73 -0.11 -20.73
N LEU A 53 3.79 -1.45 -20.71
CA LEU A 53 5.07 -2.17 -20.67
C LEU A 53 5.87 -2.03 -21.98
N ASP A 54 5.23 -1.70 -23.10
CA ASP A 54 5.94 -1.51 -24.37
C ASP A 54 6.79 -0.24 -24.34
N PHE A 55 6.37 0.84 -23.65
CA PHE A 55 7.10 2.10 -23.61
C PHE A 55 7.83 2.39 -22.29
N ALA A 56 7.46 1.77 -21.18
CA ALA A 56 8.07 2.07 -19.86
C ALA A 56 8.47 0.79 -19.10
N ASP A 57 9.53 0.93 -18.32
CA ASP A 57 9.89 0.02 -17.26
C ASP A 57 9.25 0.48 -15.96
N ILE A 58 8.52 -0.42 -15.29
CA ILE A 58 7.88 -0.13 -14.02
C ILE A 58 8.75 -0.70 -12.90
N ILE A 59 9.10 0.16 -11.95
CA ILE A 59 10.04 -0.13 -10.87
C ILE A 59 9.31 0.02 -9.55
N VAL A 60 9.47 -0.98 -8.68
CA VAL A 60 8.91 -1.01 -7.33
C VAL A 60 10.05 -1.00 -6.32
N ASP A 61 10.21 0.13 -5.63
CA ASP A 61 11.16 0.28 -4.52
C ASP A 61 10.45 0.00 -3.20
N TYR A 62 11.04 -0.81 -2.33
CA TYR A 62 10.41 -1.16 -1.06
C TYR A 62 11.42 -1.44 0.04
N ILE A 63 10.96 -1.33 1.30
CA ILE A 63 11.69 -1.88 2.45
C ILE A 63 11.23 -3.33 2.61
N GLY A 64 12.18 -4.27 2.49
CA GLY A 64 11.93 -5.70 2.59
C GLY A 64 11.62 -6.18 4.03
N GLU A 65 11.40 -7.47 4.17
CA GLU A 65 11.06 -8.10 5.46
C GLU A 65 12.15 -7.95 6.52
N ASP A 66 13.41 -7.82 6.09
CA ASP A 66 14.61 -7.62 6.92
C ASP A 66 14.92 -6.15 7.24
N GLY A 67 14.07 -5.23 6.78
CA GLY A 67 14.24 -3.79 6.95
C GLY A 67 15.19 -3.12 5.95
N ASN A 68 15.73 -3.85 4.98
CA ASN A 68 16.62 -3.31 3.96
C ASN A 68 15.85 -2.80 2.74
N LEU A 69 16.43 -1.82 2.05
CA LEU A 69 15.91 -1.34 0.77
C LEU A 69 16.13 -2.41 -0.30
N ALA A 70 15.10 -2.66 -1.09
CA ALA A 70 15.11 -3.56 -2.22
C ALA A 70 14.31 -2.95 -3.37
N GLN A 71 14.55 -3.48 -4.58
CA GLN A 71 13.91 -3.01 -5.81
C GLN A 71 13.54 -4.22 -6.66
N ASP A 72 12.33 -4.20 -7.22
CA ASP A 72 11.87 -5.15 -8.23
C ASP A 72 11.49 -4.37 -9.50
N LYS A 73 11.68 -5.02 -10.65
CA LYS A 73 11.20 -4.53 -11.96
C LYS A 73 10.06 -5.42 -12.41
N MET A 74 8.96 -4.79 -12.81
CA MET A 74 7.80 -5.50 -13.34
C MET A 74 8.11 -6.05 -14.73
N VAL A 75 7.96 -7.37 -14.92
CA VAL A 75 8.28 -8.07 -16.17
C VAL A 75 7.03 -8.62 -16.89
N SER A 76 5.87 -8.47 -16.29
CA SER A 76 4.57 -8.91 -16.82
C SER A 76 3.50 -7.87 -16.49
N THR A 77 2.31 -7.97 -17.09
CA THR A 77 1.20 -7.04 -16.87
C THR A 77 0.62 -7.10 -15.46
N LYS A 78 1.01 -8.08 -14.66
CA LYS A 78 0.61 -8.21 -13.25
C LYS A 78 1.82 -8.40 -12.37
N PHE A 79 1.83 -7.71 -11.25
CA PHE A 79 2.86 -7.81 -10.23
C PHE A 79 2.19 -7.82 -8.86
N SER A 80 2.65 -8.68 -7.97
CA SER A 80 2.21 -8.70 -6.58
C SER A 80 3.43 -8.82 -5.67
N LYS A 81 3.45 -8.01 -4.61
CA LYS A 81 4.49 -8.02 -3.58
C LYS A 81 3.84 -8.10 -2.21
N LYS A 82 4.27 -9.08 -1.42
CA LYS A 82 3.86 -9.23 -0.03
C LYS A 82 5.08 -9.01 0.87
N ILE A 83 4.91 -8.26 1.95
CA ILE A 83 5.96 -7.97 2.93
C ILE A 83 5.42 -8.27 4.32
N THR A 84 6.09 -9.17 5.04
CA THR A 84 5.83 -9.49 6.44
C THR A 84 7.11 -9.18 7.23
N PRO A 85 7.16 -8.08 7.99
CA PRO A 85 8.36 -7.72 8.75
C PRO A 85 8.78 -8.83 9.70
N LYS A 86 10.08 -9.18 9.71
CA LYS A 86 10.66 -10.21 10.60
C LYS A 86 10.73 -9.79 12.06
N ALA A 87 10.73 -8.49 12.31
CA ALA A 87 10.79 -7.91 13.66
C ALA A 87 9.98 -6.62 13.74
N LEU A 88 9.49 -6.30 14.94
CA LEU A 88 8.81 -5.05 15.25
C LEU A 88 9.58 -4.29 16.35
N PRO A 89 9.63 -2.96 16.33
CA PRO A 89 8.97 -2.09 15.37
C PRO A 89 9.59 -2.14 13.98
N ALA A 90 8.76 -1.97 12.94
CA ALA A 90 9.17 -1.97 11.55
C ALA A 90 8.61 -0.76 10.80
N LYS A 91 9.30 -0.37 9.74
CA LYS A 91 8.79 0.61 8.77
C LYS A 91 8.58 -0.10 7.44
N ILE A 92 7.36 -0.01 6.91
CA ILE A 92 7.03 -0.46 5.57
C ILE A 92 7.02 0.78 4.68
N LYS A 93 7.74 0.73 3.58
CA LYS A 93 7.73 1.78 2.54
C LYS A 93 7.69 1.09 1.19
N VAL A 94 6.75 1.50 0.34
CA VAL A 94 6.66 1.03 -1.05
C VAL A 94 6.38 2.22 -1.95
N ALA A 95 7.16 2.35 -3.01
CA ALA A 95 7.01 3.37 -4.03
C ALA A 95 7.04 2.70 -5.41
N VAL A 96 6.21 3.17 -6.32
CA VAL A 96 6.19 2.75 -7.72
C VAL A 96 6.64 3.93 -8.57
N SER A 97 7.47 3.66 -9.56
CA SER A 97 7.92 4.64 -10.55
C SER A 97 8.06 3.99 -11.92
N TYR A 98 8.15 4.79 -12.96
CA TYR A 98 8.43 4.30 -14.29
C TYR A 98 9.58 5.03 -14.95
N GLN A 99 10.32 4.29 -15.76
CA GLN A 99 11.38 4.80 -16.62
C GLN A 99 10.99 4.59 -18.08
N LEU A 100 11.05 5.66 -18.86
CA LEU A 100 10.81 5.58 -20.28
C LEU A 100 11.89 4.71 -20.94
N LYS A 101 11.49 3.79 -21.80
CA LYS A 101 12.41 2.95 -22.57
C LYS A 101 13.02 3.76 -23.72
N GLU A 102 14.19 3.32 -24.19
CA GLU A 102 14.77 3.83 -25.42
C GLU A 102 14.05 3.29 -26.66
N GLY A 103 14.09 4.04 -27.76
CA GLY A 103 13.59 3.59 -29.06
C GLY A 103 12.06 3.55 -29.19
N ILE A 104 11.34 4.36 -28.41
CA ILE A 104 9.88 4.47 -28.51
C ILE A 104 9.50 5.05 -29.87
N ASP A 105 8.46 4.47 -30.49
CA ASP A 105 7.90 5.01 -31.73
C ASP A 105 7.14 6.31 -31.46
N ALA A 106 7.73 7.42 -31.87
CA ALA A 106 7.16 8.76 -31.73
C ALA A 106 5.82 8.93 -32.50
N SER A 107 5.57 8.11 -33.53
CA SER A 107 4.35 8.16 -34.33
C SER A 107 3.23 7.28 -33.76
N ALA A 108 3.54 6.37 -32.85
CA ALA A 108 2.56 5.49 -32.20
C ALA A 108 1.65 6.26 -31.22
N VAL A 109 0.50 5.66 -30.96
CA VAL A 109 -0.49 6.15 -30.00
C VAL A 109 -0.72 5.07 -28.97
N TYR A 110 -0.69 5.44 -27.70
CA TYR A 110 -0.77 4.53 -26.57
C TYR A 110 -2.04 4.77 -25.75
N ASP A 111 -2.73 3.71 -25.40
CA ASP A 111 -3.72 3.70 -24.34
C ASP A 111 -3.06 3.15 -23.09
N ILE A 112 -3.15 3.87 -21.98
CA ILE A 112 -2.42 3.59 -20.75
C ILE A 112 -3.42 3.24 -19.67
N GLN A 113 -3.20 2.09 -19.02
CA GLN A 113 -3.96 1.68 -17.85
C GLN A 113 -3.02 1.16 -16.79
N LEU A 114 -3.19 1.64 -15.56
CA LEU A 114 -2.52 1.18 -14.35
C LEU A 114 -3.53 1.12 -13.21
N ASP A 115 -3.66 -0.05 -12.62
CA ASP A 115 -4.43 -0.30 -11.42
C ASP A 115 -3.47 -0.73 -10.32
N MET A 116 -3.48 -0.04 -9.19
CA MET A 116 -2.60 -0.28 -8.06
C MET A 116 -3.40 -0.34 -6.77
N GLU A 117 -3.13 -1.33 -5.95
CA GLU A 117 -3.75 -1.48 -4.64
C GLU A 117 -2.69 -1.73 -3.57
N HIS A 118 -2.63 -0.84 -2.59
CA HIS A 118 -1.88 -1.06 -1.36
C HIS A 118 -2.82 -1.60 -0.29
N SER A 119 -2.44 -2.66 0.40
CA SER A 119 -3.19 -3.15 1.55
C SER A 119 -2.27 -3.44 2.74
N ILE A 120 -2.77 -3.17 3.95
CA ILE A 120 -2.16 -3.59 5.21
C ILE A 120 -3.16 -4.42 5.98
N LYS A 121 -2.72 -5.55 6.51
CA LYS A 121 -3.55 -6.51 7.24
C LYS A 121 -2.87 -6.85 8.56
N ALA A 122 -3.66 -7.18 9.58
CA ALA A 122 -3.21 -7.90 10.76
C ALA A 122 -3.82 -9.30 10.73
N LEU A 123 -2.99 -10.31 10.89
CA LEU A 123 -3.40 -11.71 10.93
C LEU A 123 -3.24 -12.24 12.36
N ASN A 124 -4.17 -13.08 12.80
CA ASN A 124 -4.06 -13.83 14.02
C ASN A 124 -3.20 -15.10 13.85
N SER A 125 -3.00 -15.87 14.91
CA SER A 125 -2.24 -17.13 14.92
C SER A 125 -2.79 -18.20 13.96
N LYS A 126 -4.08 -18.10 13.59
CA LYS A 126 -4.74 -18.98 12.63
C LYS A 126 -4.67 -18.45 11.19
N ASN A 127 -3.92 -17.35 10.94
CA ASN A 127 -3.87 -16.62 9.67
C ASN A 127 -5.20 -16.01 9.22
N GLU A 128 -6.12 -15.77 10.14
CA GLU A 128 -7.37 -15.06 9.86
C GLU A 128 -7.13 -13.55 9.91
N ILE A 129 -7.79 -12.82 9.01
CA ILE A 129 -7.66 -11.36 8.94
C ILE A 129 -8.52 -10.76 10.07
N VAL A 130 -7.88 -10.10 11.04
CA VAL A 130 -8.53 -9.37 12.13
C VAL A 130 -8.60 -7.87 11.88
N PHE A 131 -7.76 -7.37 10.97
CA PHE A 131 -7.76 -5.98 10.50
C PHE A 131 -7.33 -5.92 9.04
N SER A 132 -7.95 -5.04 8.26
CA SER A 132 -7.53 -4.75 6.88
C SER A 132 -7.82 -3.30 6.53
N ASN A 133 -6.86 -2.65 5.88
CA ASN A 133 -7.02 -1.34 5.28
C ASN A 133 -6.42 -1.38 3.87
N THR A 134 -7.16 -0.86 2.89
CA THR A 134 -6.80 -0.91 1.47
C THR A 134 -6.87 0.49 0.87
N LYS A 135 -5.87 0.83 0.06
CA LYS A 135 -5.78 2.10 -0.66
C LYS A 135 -5.61 1.81 -2.15
N PRO A 136 -6.67 1.90 -2.96
CA PRO A 136 -6.59 1.77 -4.41
C PRO A 136 -6.11 3.07 -5.06
N PHE A 137 -5.47 2.92 -6.22
CA PHE A 137 -5.13 4.00 -7.15
C PHE A 137 -5.27 3.50 -8.57
N ASN A 138 -6.01 4.22 -9.41
CA ASN A 138 -6.25 3.85 -10.80
C ASN A 138 -5.86 5.02 -11.70
N LEU A 139 -5.19 4.70 -12.79
CA LEU A 139 -4.84 5.63 -13.86
C LEU A 139 -5.30 5.04 -15.19
N SER A 140 -6.08 5.79 -15.94
CA SER A 140 -6.52 5.39 -17.28
C SER A 140 -6.51 6.60 -18.20
N GLU A 141 -5.67 6.55 -19.21
CA GLU A 141 -5.57 7.59 -20.22
C GLU A 141 -5.49 6.97 -21.63
N SER A 142 -6.03 7.65 -22.60
CA SER A 142 -6.09 7.17 -23.98
C SER A 142 -5.52 8.16 -24.96
N LYS A 143 -5.04 7.65 -26.09
CA LYS A 143 -4.56 8.43 -27.24
C LYS A 143 -3.35 9.31 -26.94
N ILE A 144 -2.46 8.86 -26.03
CA ILE A 144 -1.19 9.54 -25.77
C ILE A 144 -0.25 9.26 -26.94
N LYS A 145 0.25 10.32 -27.59
CA LYS A 145 1.22 10.17 -28.67
C LYS A 145 2.59 9.80 -28.13
N GLY A 146 3.36 9.03 -28.89
CA GLY A 146 4.72 8.68 -28.50
C GLY A 146 5.63 9.90 -28.27
N THR A 147 5.40 11.02 -29.00
CA THR A 147 6.08 12.30 -28.78
C THR A 147 5.81 12.91 -27.39
N ASP A 148 4.67 12.61 -26.79
CA ASP A 148 4.21 13.23 -25.53
C ASP A 148 4.59 12.38 -24.31
N LEU A 149 5.02 11.12 -24.53
CA LEU A 149 5.37 10.19 -23.45
C LEU A 149 6.47 10.68 -22.48
N PRO A 150 7.52 11.39 -22.92
CA PRO A 150 8.51 11.92 -21.99
C PRO A 150 7.90 12.86 -20.94
N LEU A 151 7.10 13.82 -21.38
CA LEU A 151 6.41 14.75 -20.48
C LEU A 151 5.34 14.02 -19.64
N TRP A 152 4.63 13.09 -20.27
CA TRP A 152 3.65 12.26 -19.58
C TRP A 152 4.28 11.48 -18.42
N CYS A 153 5.41 10.81 -18.67
CA CYS A 153 6.14 10.07 -17.63
C CYS A 153 6.63 10.98 -16.51
N GLU A 154 7.13 12.17 -16.81
CA GLU A 154 7.56 13.14 -15.80
C GLU A 154 6.41 13.52 -14.86
N ILE A 155 5.27 13.96 -15.43
CA ILE A 155 4.08 14.38 -14.66
C ILE A 155 3.56 13.23 -13.81
N HIS A 156 3.45 12.02 -14.38
CA HIS A 156 2.85 10.89 -13.69
C HIS A 156 3.79 10.26 -12.65
N ASN A 157 5.11 10.35 -12.82
CA ASN A 157 6.04 9.99 -11.76
C ASN A 157 5.88 10.90 -10.53
N GLU A 158 5.65 12.21 -10.72
CA GLU A 158 5.34 13.10 -9.59
C GLU A 158 4.01 12.72 -8.93
N LEU A 159 2.99 12.34 -9.71
CA LEU A 159 1.73 11.84 -9.17
C LEU A 159 1.93 10.56 -8.36
N LEU A 160 2.72 9.59 -8.85
CA LEU A 160 3.03 8.33 -8.15
C LEU A 160 3.87 8.54 -6.89
N LYS A 161 4.74 9.54 -6.84
CA LYS A 161 5.44 9.90 -5.59
C LYS A 161 4.44 10.21 -4.47
N GLY A 162 3.33 10.87 -4.79
CA GLY A 162 2.22 11.12 -3.87
C GLY A 162 1.46 9.85 -3.44
N GLN A 163 1.61 8.75 -4.17
CA GLN A 163 1.04 7.44 -3.84
C GLN A 163 2.02 6.54 -3.07
N THR A 164 3.24 7.00 -2.75
CA THR A 164 4.16 6.25 -1.92
C THR A 164 3.47 5.83 -0.62
N TYR A 165 3.42 4.51 -0.39
CA TYR A 165 2.88 3.97 0.85
C TYR A 165 3.98 3.94 1.92
N THR A 166 3.73 4.58 3.03
CA THR A 166 4.66 4.54 4.18
C THR A 166 3.84 4.35 5.45
N ILE A 167 4.20 3.34 6.24
CA ILE A 167 3.57 3.05 7.52
C ILE A 167 4.61 2.51 8.50
N SER A 168 4.52 2.95 9.74
CA SER A 168 5.28 2.36 10.86
C SER A 168 4.39 1.39 11.61
N VAL A 169 4.91 0.21 11.89
CA VAL A 169 4.20 -0.86 12.61
C VAL A 169 4.94 -1.18 13.89
N ALA A 170 4.24 -1.15 15.00
CA ALA A 170 4.79 -1.52 16.30
C ALA A 170 3.83 -2.45 17.05
N ARG A 171 4.37 -3.19 18.02
CA ARG A 171 3.59 -4.06 18.91
C ARG A 171 3.17 -3.28 20.15
N LYS A 172 1.92 -3.44 20.57
CA LYS A 172 1.42 -2.98 21.87
C LYS A 172 1.84 -3.94 22.97
N SER A 173 1.75 -3.50 24.22
CA SER A 173 1.96 -4.34 25.40
C SER A 173 0.96 -5.50 25.53
N ASP A 174 -0.22 -5.36 24.91
CA ASP A 174 -1.28 -6.35 24.85
C ASP A 174 -1.17 -7.30 23.65
N GLY A 175 -0.05 -7.35 22.93
CA GLY A 175 0.15 -8.18 21.73
C GLY A 175 -0.45 -7.62 20.44
N GLY A 176 -1.33 -6.61 20.52
CA GLY A 176 -1.93 -5.93 19.37
C GLY A 176 -0.91 -5.15 18.54
N LEU A 177 -1.35 -4.59 17.40
CA LEU A 177 -0.53 -3.77 16.52
C LEU A 177 -0.94 -2.30 16.55
N ILE A 178 0.04 -1.41 16.37
CA ILE A 178 -0.14 0.01 16.10
C ILE A 178 0.36 0.26 14.68
N PHE A 179 -0.47 0.92 13.87
CA PHE A 179 -0.14 1.37 12.52
C PHE A 179 -0.15 2.90 12.52
N ASN A 180 1.03 3.56 12.23
CA ASN A 180 1.23 5.01 12.21
C ASN A 180 1.78 5.50 10.87
#